data_0bff457bdf6d69e6db2974f9f81a8b1b
#
_entry.id   0bff457bdf6d69e6db2974f9f81a8b1b
#
_cell.length_a   1.000
_cell.length_b   1.000
_cell.length_c   1.000
_cell.angle_alpha   90.00
_cell.angle_beta   90.00
_cell.angle_gamma   90.00
#
_symmetry.space_group_name_H-M   'P 1'
#
loop_
_entity.id
_entity.type
_entity.pdbx_description
1 polymer ?
#
loop_
_entity_poly.entity_id
_entity_poly.type
_entity_poly.pdbx_seq_one_letter_code
_entity_poly.pdbx_strand_id
1 'polypeptide(L)'
;MDLCDALEGDKLSHGNTERRALELKNIQGFENLYFIGIRSIEPDEFELYKNDPIQVKTAFDCYAEGIESVAKDCIDKMSRYSKVYLTFDIDALDPAYAAGTGTPQFGGLTSRMAITLLNMLFEALPIIGFDVVEIAPPLDPSLAAMYAGRKLITEAWGNWAKQIGKLQSK
;
A
#
# COMPACT_ATOMS: atom_id res chain seq x y z
N MET A 1 -6.29 -2.29 7.88
CA MET A 1 -6.31 -1.09 6.98
C MET A 1 -5.67 0.14 7.63
N ASP A 2 -5.32 0.08 8.89
CA ASP A 2 -4.74 1.17 9.69
C ASP A 2 -5.61 2.43 9.76
N LEU A 3 -6.93 2.18 9.70
CA LEU A 3 -7.99 3.20 9.80
C LEU A 3 -8.68 3.26 11.17
N CYS A 4 -8.19 2.53 12.16
CA CYS A 4 -8.73 2.62 13.52
C CYS A 4 -8.64 4.05 14.06
N ASP A 5 -9.66 4.54 14.76
CA ASP A 5 -9.53 5.84 15.44
C ASP A 5 -8.57 5.76 16.62
N ALA A 6 -8.62 4.68 17.36
CA ALA A 6 -7.67 4.36 18.42
C ALA A 6 -7.47 2.83 18.49
N LEU A 7 -6.23 2.38 18.53
CA LEU A 7 -5.88 0.99 18.77
C LEU A 7 -5.42 0.86 20.23
N GLU A 8 -6.09 -0.01 21.00
CA GLU A 8 -5.86 -0.18 22.44
C GLU A 8 -5.90 1.14 23.25
N GLY A 9 -6.69 2.11 22.77
CA GLY A 9 -6.83 3.43 23.39
C GLY A 9 -5.78 4.47 22.96
N ASP A 10 -4.81 4.10 22.13
CA ASP A 10 -3.82 5.01 21.56
C ASP A 10 -4.23 5.46 20.16
N LYS A 11 -4.23 6.77 19.92
CA LYS A 11 -4.51 7.39 18.62
C LYS A 11 -3.29 7.50 17.72
N LEU A 12 -2.09 7.25 18.25
CA LEU A 12 -0.82 7.37 17.54
C LEU A 12 -0.08 6.03 17.52
N SER A 13 -0.76 4.99 17.01
CA SER A 13 -0.19 3.66 16.84
C SER A 13 -0.06 3.29 15.35
N HIS A 14 0.60 2.17 15.07
CA HIS A 14 0.74 1.65 13.70
C HIS A 14 -0.63 1.40 13.01
N GLY A 15 -1.68 1.01 13.74
CA GLY A 15 -3.01 0.76 13.19
C GLY A 15 -3.88 2.01 12.94
N ASN A 16 -3.31 3.23 13.05
CA ASN A 16 -4.06 4.49 12.90
C ASN A 16 -3.49 5.42 11.80
N THR A 17 -2.48 5.00 11.08
CA THR A 17 -1.70 5.86 10.19
C THR A 17 -2.58 6.52 9.13
N GLU A 18 -3.39 5.74 8.43
CA GLU A 18 -4.28 6.24 7.37
C GLU A 18 -5.45 7.04 7.96
N ARG A 19 -5.89 6.71 9.17
CA ARG A 19 -6.87 7.53 9.90
C ARG A 19 -6.32 8.91 10.22
N ARG A 20 -5.08 9.00 10.67
CA ARG A 20 -4.40 10.29 10.92
C ARG A 20 -4.12 11.05 9.62
N ALA A 21 -3.84 10.35 8.52
CA ALA A 21 -3.70 10.98 7.21
C ALA A 21 -4.97 11.72 6.77
N LEU A 22 -6.17 11.18 7.05
CA LEU A 22 -7.45 11.84 6.75
C LEU A 22 -7.69 13.14 7.53
N GLU A 23 -6.96 13.40 8.60
CA GLU A 23 -7.03 14.66 9.34
C GLU A 23 -6.22 15.78 8.67
N LEU A 24 -5.37 15.45 7.70
CA LEU A 24 -4.59 16.43 6.95
C LEU A 24 -5.50 17.20 5.98
N LYS A 25 -5.35 18.52 5.94
CA LYS A 25 -6.20 19.45 5.18
C LYS A 25 -6.41 19.06 3.71
N ASN A 26 -5.42 18.42 3.09
CA ASN A 26 -5.45 18.10 1.65
C ASN A 26 -5.77 16.62 1.37
N ILE A 27 -6.06 15.83 2.41
CA ILE A 27 -6.35 14.37 2.29
C ILE A 27 -7.70 14.04 2.95
N GLN A 28 -8.57 15.03 3.17
CA GLN A 28 -9.88 14.83 3.78
C GLN A 28 -10.80 14.06 2.83
N GLY A 29 -11.47 13.02 3.35
CA GLY A 29 -12.42 12.19 2.61
C GLY A 29 -11.81 10.85 2.18
N PHE A 30 -12.59 9.79 2.36
CA PHE A 30 -12.19 8.42 2.06
C PHE A 30 -11.88 8.19 0.57
N GLU A 31 -12.44 8.99 -0.31
CA GLU A 31 -12.17 8.97 -1.75
C GLU A 31 -10.71 9.31 -2.11
N ASN A 32 -9.96 9.89 -1.17
CA ASN A 32 -8.54 10.19 -1.33
C ASN A 32 -7.62 9.00 -0.97
N LEU A 33 -8.20 7.92 -0.42
CA LEU A 33 -7.48 6.70 -0.07
C LEU A 33 -7.87 5.56 -1.01
N TYR A 34 -6.90 4.72 -1.32
CA TYR A 34 -7.11 3.48 -2.07
C TYR A 34 -6.26 2.37 -1.46
N PHE A 35 -6.90 1.34 -0.95
CA PHE A 35 -6.25 0.20 -0.29
C PHE A 35 -6.16 -1.00 -1.22
N ILE A 36 -5.01 -1.67 -1.23
CA ILE A 36 -4.79 -2.89 -2.04
C ILE A 36 -4.11 -3.96 -1.18
N GLY A 37 -4.60 -5.19 -1.25
CA GLY A 37 -4.01 -6.33 -0.57
C GLY A 37 -4.49 -6.54 0.87
N ILE A 38 -5.57 -5.88 1.27
CA ILE A 38 -6.12 -6.00 2.62
C ILE A 38 -6.61 -7.42 2.89
N ARG A 39 -6.23 -7.97 4.07
CA ARG A 39 -6.64 -9.31 4.55
C ARG A 39 -7.21 -9.30 5.96
N SER A 40 -6.85 -8.29 6.75
CA SER A 40 -7.31 -8.13 8.12
C SER A 40 -7.97 -6.78 8.30
N ILE A 41 -9.10 -6.76 9.00
CA ILE A 41 -9.90 -5.57 9.25
C ILE A 41 -10.37 -5.66 10.71
N GLU A 42 -10.14 -4.63 11.50
CA GLU A 42 -10.65 -4.49 12.85
C GLU A 42 -12.17 -4.21 12.84
N PRO A 43 -12.91 -4.49 13.94
CA PRO A 43 -14.36 -4.30 13.96
C PRO A 43 -14.84 -2.89 13.62
N ASP A 44 -14.16 -1.85 14.08
CA ASP A 44 -14.50 -0.45 13.77
C ASP A 44 -14.15 -0.07 12.33
N GLU A 45 -13.08 -0.61 11.77
CA GLU A 45 -12.76 -0.47 10.35
C GLU A 45 -13.80 -1.18 9.46
N PHE A 46 -14.33 -2.32 9.91
CA PHE A 46 -15.38 -3.02 9.18
C PHE A 46 -16.68 -2.20 9.09
N GLU A 47 -17.03 -1.48 10.16
CA GLU A 47 -18.16 -0.56 10.12
C GLU A 47 -17.92 0.62 9.17
N LEU A 48 -16.70 1.17 9.11
CA LEU A 48 -16.33 2.18 8.12
C LEU A 48 -16.44 1.61 6.71
N TYR A 49 -15.88 0.43 6.46
CA TYR A 49 -15.92 -0.23 5.16
C TYR A 49 -17.35 -0.46 4.64
N LYS A 50 -18.31 -0.75 5.54
CA LYS A 50 -19.72 -0.93 5.18
C LYS A 50 -20.47 0.36 4.88
N ASN A 51 -20.13 1.44 5.56
CA ASN A 51 -20.95 2.66 5.62
C ASN A 51 -20.37 3.82 4.81
N ASP A 52 -19.07 3.77 4.51
CA ASP A 52 -18.34 4.87 3.85
C ASP A 52 -17.79 4.43 2.48
N PRO A 53 -17.57 5.36 1.54
CA PRO A 53 -17.09 5.06 0.18
C PRO A 53 -15.59 4.75 0.16
N ILE A 54 -15.12 3.86 1.03
CA ILE A 54 -13.71 3.44 1.09
C ILE A 54 -13.38 2.57 -0.12
N GLN A 55 -12.31 2.88 -0.80
CA GLN A 55 -11.82 2.13 -1.96
C GLN A 55 -10.86 1.05 -1.49
N VAL A 56 -11.31 -0.20 -1.51
CA VAL A 56 -10.54 -1.36 -1.05
C VAL A 56 -10.55 -2.44 -2.13
N LYS A 57 -9.38 -2.98 -2.42
CA LYS A 57 -9.17 -4.26 -3.10
C LYS A 57 -8.48 -5.19 -2.11
N THR A 58 -9.18 -6.22 -1.71
CA THR A 58 -8.63 -7.24 -0.81
C THR A 58 -7.55 -8.07 -1.50
N ALA A 59 -6.74 -8.80 -0.75
CA ALA A 59 -5.80 -9.76 -1.33
C ALA A 59 -6.54 -10.83 -2.15
N PHE A 60 -7.76 -11.21 -1.75
CA PHE A 60 -8.61 -12.12 -2.52
C PHE A 60 -8.99 -11.51 -3.88
N ASP A 61 -9.39 -10.22 -3.92
CA ASP A 61 -9.69 -9.52 -5.18
C ASP A 61 -8.47 -9.46 -6.09
N CYS A 62 -7.28 -9.18 -5.53
CA CYS A 62 -6.03 -9.20 -6.28
C CYS A 62 -5.74 -10.55 -6.94
N TYR A 63 -6.16 -11.63 -6.30
CA TYR A 63 -6.02 -12.98 -6.83
C TYR A 63 -7.09 -13.32 -7.87
N ALA A 64 -8.35 -12.97 -7.59
CA ALA A 64 -9.49 -13.32 -8.41
C ALA A 64 -9.58 -12.48 -9.70
N GLU A 65 -9.31 -11.18 -9.62
CA GLU A 65 -9.38 -10.24 -10.75
C GLU A 65 -8.05 -10.14 -11.52
N GLY A 66 -6.95 -10.53 -10.88
CA GLY A 66 -5.59 -10.30 -11.36
C GLY A 66 -5.05 -8.91 -11.00
N ILE A 67 -3.76 -8.86 -10.62
CA ILE A 67 -3.13 -7.64 -10.10
C ILE A 67 -3.12 -6.50 -11.11
N GLU A 68 -3.02 -6.79 -12.40
CA GLU A 68 -3.05 -5.79 -13.47
C GLU A 68 -4.43 -5.11 -13.59
N SER A 69 -5.52 -5.87 -13.36
CA SER A 69 -6.87 -5.31 -13.34
C SER A 69 -7.07 -4.40 -12.13
N VAL A 70 -6.63 -4.84 -10.96
CA VAL A 70 -6.65 -4.05 -9.72
C VAL A 70 -5.84 -2.77 -9.86
N ALA A 71 -4.63 -2.86 -10.44
CA ALA A 71 -3.79 -1.69 -10.70
C ALA A 71 -4.49 -0.67 -11.63
N LYS A 72 -5.16 -1.14 -12.69
CA LYS A 72 -5.92 -0.26 -13.60
C LYS A 72 -7.07 0.44 -12.90
N ASP A 73 -7.86 -0.28 -12.07
CA ASP A 73 -8.94 0.33 -11.30
C ASP A 73 -8.40 1.41 -10.34
N CYS A 74 -7.28 1.16 -9.67
CA CYS A 74 -6.61 2.15 -8.84
C CYS A 74 -6.16 3.36 -9.67
N ILE A 75 -5.50 3.14 -10.80
CA ILE A 75 -5.04 4.21 -11.71
C ILE A 75 -6.20 5.06 -12.19
N ASP A 76 -7.29 4.45 -12.63
CA ASP A 76 -8.47 5.16 -13.13
C ASP A 76 -9.07 6.10 -12.05
N LYS A 77 -9.11 5.65 -10.81
CA LYS A 77 -9.65 6.42 -9.68
C LYS A 77 -8.68 7.49 -9.18
N MET A 78 -7.38 7.19 -9.16
CA MET A 78 -6.38 8.07 -8.55
C MET A 78 -5.74 9.04 -9.56
N SER A 79 -5.90 8.86 -10.87
CA SER A 79 -5.36 9.74 -11.93
C SER A 79 -5.93 11.17 -11.91
N ARG A 80 -7.05 11.38 -11.24
CA ARG A 80 -7.64 12.74 -11.03
C ARG A 80 -6.79 13.64 -10.12
N TYR A 81 -5.89 13.07 -9.33
CA TYR A 81 -5.05 13.82 -8.40
C TYR A 81 -3.74 14.24 -9.07
N SER A 82 -3.31 15.47 -8.79
CA SER A 82 -2.02 16.01 -9.29
C SER A 82 -0.81 15.51 -8.51
N LYS A 83 -1.02 14.89 -7.35
CA LYS A 83 0.01 14.36 -6.46
C LYS A 83 -0.51 13.12 -5.76
N VAL A 84 0.24 12.04 -5.78
CA VAL A 84 -0.08 10.78 -5.11
C VAL A 84 1.08 10.43 -4.18
N TYR A 85 0.79 10.04 -2.96
CA TYR A 85 1.72 9.39 -2.04
C TYR A 85 1.41 7.91 -2.01
N LEU A 86 2.43 7.06 -2.15
CA LEU A 86 2.29 5.62 -2.10
C LEU A 86 3.03 5.09 -0.88
N THR A 87 2.32 4.49 0.06
CA THR A 87 2.90 3.73 1.16
C THR A 87 2.77 2.24 0.87
N PHE A 88 3.81 1.48 1.11
CA PHE A 88 3.82 0.04 0.95
C PHE A 88 4.13 -0.62 2.28
N ASP A 89 3.09 -1.21 2.88
CA ASP A 89 3.28 -2.06 4.03
C ASP A 89 3.85 -3.42 3.58
N ILE A 90 4.97 -3.84 4.18
CA ILE A 90 5.62 -5.08 3.78
C ILE A 90 4.77 -6.31 4.08
N ASP A 91 3.87 -6.22 5.05
CA ASP A 91 2.97 -7.30 5.40
C ASP A 91 1.85 -7.52 4.38
N ALA A 92 1.65 -6.61 3.41
CA ALA A 92 0.80 -6.87 2.24
C ALA A 92 1.28 -8.09 1.44
N LEU A 93 2.58 -8.41 1.51
CA LEU A 93 3.13 -9.64 0.98
C LEU A 93 2.72 -10.85 1.83
N ASP A 94 2.55 -12.00 1.17
CA ASP A 94 2.41 -13.27 1.89
C ASP A 94 3.67 -13.56 2.71
N PRO A 95 3.55 -14.11 3.94
CA PRO A 95 4.70 -14.46 4.77
C PRO A 95 5.71 -15.40 4.13
N ALA A 96 5.32 -16.13 3.07
CA ALA A 96 6.25 -16.91 2.27
C ALA A 96 7.31 -16.04 1.56
N TYR A 97 7.05 -14.73 1.39
CA TYR A 97 7.96 -13.76 0.77
C TYR A 97 8.52 -12.74 1.75
N ALA A 98 7.78 -12.42 2.83
CA ALA A 98 8.16 -11.41 3.79
C ALA A 98 7.62 -11.75 5.19
N ALA A 99 8.26 -12.68 5.89
CA ALA A 99 7.86 -13.08 7.24
C ALA A 99 8.28 -12.07 8.32
N GLY A 100 9.25 -11.20 8.04
CA GLY A 100 9.85 -10.26 9.01
C GLY A 100 9.02 -8.99 9.20
N THR A 101 7.82 -9.14 9.72
CA THR A 101 6.89 -8.05 10.04
C THR A 101 6.16 -8.35 11.36
N GLY A 102 5.53 -7.34 11.95
CA GLY A 102 4.83 -7.45 13.25
C GLY A 102 3.58 -8.32 13.19
N THR A 103 2.81 -8.23 12.12
CA THR A 103 1.48 -8.86 11.96
C THR A 103 1.35 -9.69 10.68
N PRO A 104 2.20 -10.72 10.48
CA PRO A 104 2.18 -11.51 9.26
C PRO A 104 0.86 -12.30 9.12
N GLN A 105 0.21 -12.20 7.95
CA GLN A 105 -1.03 -12.89 7.63
C GLN A 105 -0.92 -13.67 6.32
N PHE A 106 -1.39 -14.90 6.29
CA PHE A 106 -1.43 -15.72 5.07
C PHE A 106 -2.42 -15.19 4.02
N GLY A 107 -2.20 -15.57 2.77
CA GLY A 107 -3.04 -15.16 1.65
C GLY A 107 -2.71 -13.77 1.13
N GLY A 108 -1.49 -13.28 1.37
CA GLY A 108 -0.99 -12.01 0.88
C GLY A 108 -0.59 -12.02 -0.59
N LEU A 109 -0.09 -10.89 -1.06
CA LEU A 109 0.41 -10.73 -2.42
C LEU A 109 1.70 -11.55 -2.63
N THR A 110 1.85 -12.10 -3.83
CA THR A 110 3.16 -12.65 -4.23
C THR A 110 4.15 -11.52 -4.51
N SER A 111 5.44 -11.82 -4.43
CA SER A 111 6.48 -10.85 -4.79
C SER A 111 6.34 -10.33 -6.23
N ARG A 112 5.86 -11.17 -7.16
CA ARG A 112 5.63 -10.76 -8.54
C ARG A 112 4.44 -9.80 -8.66
N MET A 113 3.34 -10.07 -7.96
CA MET A 113 2.19 -9.17 -7.93
C MET A 113 2.57 -7.78 -7.40
N ALA A 114 3.33 -7.73 -6.30
CA ALA A 114 3.78 -6.46 -5.72
C ALA A 114 4.65 -5.64 -6.69
N ILE A 115 5.63 -6.27 -7.35
CA ILE A 115 6.48 -5.59 -8.33
C ILE A 115 5.67 -5.10 -9.54
N THR A 116 4.75 -5.92 -10.05
CA THR A 116 3.88 -5.55 -11.17
C THR A 116 3.00 -4.36 -10.80
N LEU A 117 2.34 -4.42 -9.65
CA LEU A 117 1.52 -3.33 -9.11
C LEU A 117 2.32 -2.03 -9.01
N LEU A 118 3.46 -2.08 -8.32
CA LEU A 118 4.32 -0.91 -8.12
C LEU A 118 4.74 -0.28 -9.45
N ASN A 119 5.18 -1.08 -10.42
CA ASN A 119 5.61 -0.58 -11.71
C ASN A 119 4.47 0.11 -12.48
N MET A 120 3.27 -0.47 -12.47
CA MET A 120 2.10 0.11 -13.14
C MET A 120 1.67 1.43 -12.49
N LEU A 121 1.63 1.50 -11.15
CA LEU A 121 1.28 2.72 -10.43
C LEU A 121 2.29 3.84 -10.69
N PHE A 122 3.59 3.55 -10.62
CA PHE A 122 4.65 4.53 -10.90
C PHE A 122 4.67 4.99 -12.36
N GLU A 123 4.28 4.14 -13.30
CA GLU A 123 4.23 4.52 -14.72
C GLU A 123 3.09 5.49 -15.02
N ALA A 124 1.96 5.34 -14.34
CA ALA A 124 0.71 6.02 -14.66
C ALA A 124 0.35 7.18 -13.73
N LEU A 125 0.75 7.14 -12.45
CA LEU A 125 0.37 8.12 -11.45
C LEU A 125 1.49 9.12 -11.13
N PRO A 126 1.15 10.37 -10.76
CA PRO A 126 2.11 11.38 -10.37
C PRO A 126 2.60 11.15 -8.92
N ILE A 127 3.33 10.06 -8.69
CA ILE A 127 3.81 9.68 -7.37
C ILE A 127 4.93 10.62 -6.94
N ILE A 128 4.69 11.37 -5.86
CA ILE A 128 5.62 12.36 -5.31
C ILE A 128 6.34 11.89 -4.03
N GLY A 129 5.88 10.83 -3.42
CA GLY A 129 6.45 10.21 -2.23
C GLY A 129 6.18 8.72 -2.21
N PHE A 130 7.13 7.98 -1.66
CA PHE A 130 7.05 6.53 -1.49
C PHE A 130 7.78 6.11 -0.23
N ASP A 131 7.18 5.25 0.56
CA ASP A 131 7.83 4.56 1.65
C ASP A 131 7.54 3.05 1.64
N VAL A 132 8.32 2.31 2.42
CA VAL A 132 8.08 0.90 2.74
C VAL A 132 8.16 0.77 4.25
N VAL A 133 7.08 0.33 4.87
CA VAL A 133 6.93 0.29 6.32
C VAL A 133 6.80 -1.15 6.85
N GLU A 134 6.73 -1.30 8.16
CA GLU A 134 6.53 -2.56 8.90
C GLU A 134 7.63 -3.62 8.69
N ILE A 135 8.82 -3.26 8.19
CA ILE A 135 9.94 -4.20 8.11
C ILE A 135 10.56 -4.38 9.50
N ALA A 136 10.49 -5.59 10.03
CA ALA A 136 10.99 -5.97 11.34
C ALA A 136 12.05 -7.10 11.25
N PRO A 137 13.31 -6.80 10.89
CA PRO A 137 14.36 -7.80 10.68
C PRO A 137 14.60 -8.76 11.88
N PRO A 138 14.44 -8.31 13.16
CA PRO A 138 14.63 -9.22 14.29
C PRO A 138 13.61 -10.38 14.36
N LEU A 139 12.48 -10.26 13.68
CA LEU A 139 11.41 -11.26 13.66
C LEU A 139 11.61 -12.36 12.61
N ASP A 140 12.58 -12.19 11.70
CA ASP A 140 12.84 -13.14 10.62
C ASP A 140 14.34 -13.34 10.39
N PRO A 141 14.91 -14.47 10.84
CA PRO A 141 16.32 -14.78 10.63
C PRO A 141 16.73 -14.87 9.15
N SER A 142 15.78 -15.12 8.22
CA SER A 142 16.05 -15.18 6.79
C SER A 142 16.31 -13.80 6.17
N LEU A 143 15.90 -12.73 6.83
CA LEU A 143 15.92 -11.35 6.34
C LEU A 143 15.10 -11.14 5.06
N ALA A 144 14.15 -12.03 4.76
CA ALA A 144 13.37 -12.00 3.52
C ALA A 144 12.61 -10.67 3.35
N ALA A 145 11.95 -10.19 4.41
CA ALA A 145 11.23 -8.90 4.38
C ALA A 145 12.17 -7.73 4.09
N MET A 146 13.38 -7.72 4.66
CA MET A 146 14.39 -6.68 4.40
C MET A 146 14.81 -6.68 2.93
N TYR A 147 15.06 -7.86 2.35
CA TYR A 147 15.41 -7.97 0.93
C TYR A 147 14.25 -7.63 0.01
N ALA A 148 13.02 -7.98 0.39
CA ALA A 148 11.82 -7.59 -0.33
C ALA A 148 11.67 -6.06 -0.34
N GLY A 149 11.75 -5.40 0.82
CA GLY A 149 11.69 -3.94 0.93
C GLY A 149 12.79 -3.24 0.13
N ARG A 150 14.04 -3.72 0.22
CA ARG A 150 15.13 -3.22 -0.63
C ARG A 150 14.80 -3.33 -2.12
N LYS A 151 14.21 -4.45 -2.55
CA LYS A 151 13.81 -4.64 -3.95
C LYS A 151 12.74 -3.64 -4.37
N LEU A 152 11.70 -3.45 -3.56
CA LEU A 152 10.63 -2.50 -3.83
C LEU A 152 11.14 -1.06 -3.94
N ILE A 153 12.01 -0.64 -3.03
CA ILE A 153 12.64 0.70 -3.07
C ILE A 153 13.48 0.86 -4.35
N THR A 154 14.23 -0.18 -4.75
CA THR A 154 15.04 -0.14 -5.98
C THR A 154 14.16 -0.01 -7.23
N GLU A 155 13.04 -0.72 -7.29
CA GLU A 155 12.05 -0.59 -8.37
C GLU A 155 11.44 0.82 -8.42
N ALA A 156 11.06 1.36 -7.26
CA ALA A 156 10.53 2.72 -7.14
C ALA A 156 11.52 3.76 -7.67
N TRP A 157 12.78 3.69 -7.28
CA TRP A 157 13.83 4.59 -7.78
C TRP A 157 14.05 4.47 -9.28
N GLY A 158 14.06 3.24 -9.81
CA GLY A 158 14.16 3.01 -11.25
C GLY A 158 13.02 3.65 -12.03
N ASN A 159 11.80 3.57 -11.51
CA ASN A 159 10.61 4.18 -12.11
C ASN A 159 10.64 5.71 -12.01
N TRP A 160 11.04 6.28 -10.88
CA TRP A 160 11.23 7.74 -10.75
C TRP A 160 12.29 8.27 -11.70
N ALA A 161 13.42 7.58 -11.84
CA ALA A 161 14.45 7.96 -12.80
C ALA A 161 13.91 8.01 -14.24
N LYS A 162 13.07 7.06 -14.64
CA LYS A 162 12.38 7.07 -15.93
C LYS A 162 11.43 8.26 -16.07
N GLN A 163 10.64 8.59 -15.02
CA GLN A 163 9.74 9.74 -15.04
C GLN A 163 10.49 11.05 -15.20
N ILE A 164 11.58 11.25 -14.45
CA ILE A 164 12.44 12.44 -14.54
C ILE A 164 13.07 12.54 -15.94
N GLY A 165 13.58 11.45 -16.50
CA GLY A 165 14.12 11.41 -17.86
C GLY A 165 13.09 11.80 -18.93
N LYS A 166 11.84 11.33 -18.81
CA LYS A 166 10.73 11.73 -19.69
C LYS A 166 10.39 13.23 -19.60
N LEU A 167 10.53 13.83 -18.41
CA LEU A 167 10.29 15.27 -18.20
C LEU A 167 11.41 16.13 -18.79
N GLN A 168 12.66 15.66 -18.76
CA GLN A 168 13.80 16.38 -19.31
C GLN A 168 13.92 16.26 -20.84
N SER A 169 13.23 15.29 -21.45
CA SER A 169 13.25 15.07 -22.90
C SER A 169 12.12 15.81 -23.66
N LYS A 170 11.29 16.57 -22.94
CA LYS A 170 10.24 17.46 -23.50
C LYS A 170 10.68 18.91 -23.43
#